data_f66ca88692079beeeead5e0c4db8f879
#
_entry.id   f66ca88692079beeeead5e0c4db8f879
#
_cell.length_a   1.000
_cell.length_b   1.000
_cell.length_c   1.000
_cell.angle_alpha   90.00
_cell.angle_beta   90.00
_cell.angle_gamma   90.00
#
_symmetry.space_group_name_H-M   'P 1'
#
loop_
_entity.id
_entity.type
_entity.pdbx_description
1 polymer ?
#
loop_
_entity_poly.entity_id
_entity_poly.type
_entity_poly.pdbx_seq_one_letter_code
_entity_poly.pdbx_strand_id
1 'polypeptide(L)'
;MLREEIKLHLNGALKSKEKKSISTLRLVLAAIKDRDIAARSKGNNIGISEDEIKLLLQTMIKQRQESSQIYKKAGRIELFESEQIEIKIISNFLPKQM
;
A
#
# COMPACT_ATOMS: atom_id res chain seq x y z
N MET A 1 2.06 -15.36 -3.14
CA MET A 1 0.82 -14.56 -3.06
C MET A 1 1.06 -13.23 -2.37
N LEU A 2 0.39 -12.20 -2.81
CA LEU A 2 0.65 -10.83 -2.31
C LEU A 2 0.38 -10.67 -0.82
N ARG A 3 -0.69 -11.28 -0.31
CA ARG A 3 -0.99 -11.18 1.13
C ARG A 3 0.17 -11.61 1.99
N GLU A 4 0.74 -12.75 1.67
CA GLU A 4 1.84 -13.35 2.42
C GLU A 4 3.13 -12.58 2.21
N GLU A 5 3.37 -12.11 0.99
CA GLU A 5 4.54 -11.30 0.68
C GLU A 5 4.55 -9.99 1.48
N ILE A 6 3.40 -9.33 1.54
CA ILE A 6 3.27 -8.07 2.30
C ILE A 6 3.51 -8.33 3.79
N LYS A 7 2.94 -9.41 4.33
CA LYS A 7 3.15 -9.78 5.73
C LYS A 7 4.61 -10.10 6.03
N LEU A 8 5.28 -10.81 5.11
CA LEU A 8 6.71 -11.12 5.27
C LEU A 8 7.56 -9.86 5.27
N HIS A 9 7.26 -8.93 4.37
CA HIS A 9 7.98 -7.66 4.32
C HIS A 9 7.74 -6.83 5.59
N LEU A 10 6.52 -6.85 6.12
CA LEU A 10 6.23 -6.17 7.38
C LEU A 10 7.03 -6.77 8.52
N ASN A 11 7.08 -8.09 8.61
CA ASN A 11 7.88 -8.77 9.64
C ASN A 11 9.35 -8.40 9.54
N GLY A 12 9.89 -8.36 8.31
CA GLY A 12 11.27 -7.93 8.08
C GLY A 12 11.51 -6.49 8.49
N ALA A 13 10.58 -5.60 8.16
CA ALA A 13 10.67 -4.18 8.52
C ALA A 13 10.60 -3.99 10.04
N LEU A 14 9.78 -4.78 10.74
CA LEU A 14 9.70 -4.75 12.20
C LEU A 14 11.04 -5.15 12.83
N LYS A 15 11.69 -6.17 12.30
CA LYS A 15 12.99 -6.62 12.79
C LYS A 15 14.08 -5.57 12.53
N SER A 16 14.03 -4.92 11.37
CA SER A 16 15.00 -3.89 10.97
C SER A 16 14.68 -2.50 11.52
N LYS A 17 13.53 -2.34 12.17
CA LYS A 17 13.05 -1.07 12.73
C LYS A 17 12.91 0.03 11.66
N GLU A 18 12.49 -0.34 10.48
CA GLU A 18 12.25 0.58 9.36
C GLU A 18 10.85 1.20 9.49
N LYS A 19 10.78 2.32 10.20
CA LYS A 19 9.51 2.96 10.59
C LYS A 19 8.59 3.26 9.42
N LYS A 20 9.14 3.78 8.31
CA LYS A 20 8.33 4.16 7.16
C LYS A 20 7.72 2.93 6.48
N SER A 21 8.50 1.86 6.33
CA SER A 21 8.01 0.60 5.79
C SER A 21 6.94 -0.01 6.68
N ILE A 22 7.15 0.02 8.00
CA ILE A 22 6.18 -0.52 8.97
C ILE A 22 4.84 0.20 8.83
N SER A 23 4.83 1.53 8.86
CA SER A 23 3.60 2.30 8.79
C SER A 23 2.89 2.12 7.45
N THR A 24 3.63 2.12 6.36
CA THR A 24 3.07 1.96 5.01
C THR A 24 2.47 0.56 4.82
N LEU A 25 3.21 -0.49 5.22
CA LEU A 25 2.72 -1.86 5.07
C LEU A 25 1.51 -2.14 5.96
N ARG A 26 1.46 -1.54 7.15
CA ARG A 26 0.28 -1.65 8.01
C ARG A 26 -0.94 -1.01 7.37
N LEU A 27 -0.78 0.13 6.70
CA LEU A 27 -1.87 0.77 5.96
C LEU A 27 -2.36 -0.10 4.81
N VAL A 28 -1.43 -0.74 4.10
CA VAL A 28 -1.78 -1.65 3.00
C VAL A 28 -2.61 -2.83 3.54
N LEU A 29 -2.14 -3.47 4.60
CA LEU A 29 -2.84 -4.61 5.18
C LEU A 29 -4.21 -4.22 5.74
N ALA A 30 -4.33 -3.04 6.33
CA ALA A 30 -5.61 -2.52 6.81
C ALA A 30 -6.57 -2.30 5.65
N ALA A 31 -6.10 -1.76 4.53
CA ALA A 31 -6.93 -1.56 3.35
C ALA A 31 -7.42 -2.89 2.76
N ILE A 32 -6.55 -3.90 2.72
CA ILE A 32 -6.94 -5.25 2.28
C ILE A 32 -8.02 -5.81 3.20
N LYS A 33 -7.83 -5.67 4.51
CA LYS A 33 -8.80 -6.16 5.50
C LYS A 33 -10.15 -5.49 5.33
N ASP A 34 -10.18 -4.18 5.10
CA ASP A 34 -11.43 -3.46 4.87
C ASP A 34 -12.16 -3.97 3.64
N ARG A 35 -11.43 -4.27 2.56
CA ARG A 35 -12.02 -4.85 1.36
C ARG A 35 -12.52 -6.27 1.58
N ASP A 36 -11.79 -7.06 2.39
CA ASP A 36 -12.23 -8.41 2.77
C ASP A 36 -13.54 -8.35 3.56
N ILE A 37 -13.66 -7.41 4.48
CA ILE A 37 -14.87 -7.23 5.28
C ILE A 37 -16.04 -6.84 4.37
N ALA A 38 -15.83 -5.90 3.46
CA ALA A 38 -16.86 -5.47 2.50
C ALA A 38 -17.29 -6.63 1.60
N ALA A 39 -16.34 -7.45 1.14
CA ALA A 39 -16.64 -8.62 0.32
C ALA A 39 -17.47 -9.65 1.10
N ARG A 40 -17.19 -9.81 2.39
CA ARG A 40 -17.92 -10.75 3.26
C ARG A 40 -19.39 -10.40 3.36
N SER A 41 -19.72 -9.10 3.42
CA SER A 41 -21.12 -8.66 3.45
C SER A 41 -21.86 -8.96 2.15
N LYS A 42 -21.14 -9.26 1.07
CA LYS A 42 -21.69 -9.65 -0.23
C LYS A 42 -21.62 -11.16 -0.46
N GLY A 43 -21.33 -11.93 0.59
CA GLY A 43 -21.28 -13.39 0.52
C GLY A 43 -19.92 -14.00 0.25
N ASN A 44 -18.87 -13.18 0.08
CA ASN A 44 -17.51 -13.69 -0.15
C ASN A 44 -16.78 -13.83 1.18
N ASN A 45 -16.64 -15.07 1.68
CA ASN A 45 -15.99 -15.36 2.94
C ASN A 45 -14.50 -15.71 2.78
N ILE A 46 -14.02 -15.78 1.54
CA ILE A 46 -12.62 -16.14 1.25
C ILE A 46 -11.71 -14.91 1.30
N GLY A 47 -12.27 -13.75 0.97
CA GLY A 47 -11.53 -12.50 0.85
C GLY A 47 -11.33 -12.11 -0.61
N ILE A 48 -10.78 -10.92 -0.83
CA ILE A 48 -10.57 -10.43 -2.18
C ILE A 48 -9.47 -11.22 -2.89
N SER A 49 -9.55 -11.26 -4.21
CA SER A 49 -8.62 -12.01 -5.05
C SER A 49 -7.27 -11.30 -5.16
N GLU A 50 -6.30 -12.03 -5.69
CA GLU A 50 -4.98 -11.47 -5.99
C GLU A 50 -5.07 -10.28 -6.94
N ASP A 51 -5.90 -10.38 -7.99
CA ASP A 51 -6.10 -9.28 -8.93
C ASP A 51 -6.72 -8.06 -8.27
N GLU A 52 -7.66 -8.28 -7.36
CA GLU A 52 -8.28 -7.20 -6.61
C GLU A 52 -7.27 -6.51 -5.67
N ILE A 53 -6.34 -7.28 -5.10
CA ILE A 53 -5.26 -6.70 -4.29
C ILE A 53 -4.36 -5.83 -5.17
N LYS A 54 -4.01 -6.30 -6.36
CA LYS A 54 -3.20 -5.51 -7.30
C LYS A 54 -3.88 -4.18 -7.65
N LEU A 55 -5.18 -4.22 -7.92
CA LEU A 55 -5.95 -3.00 -8.21
C LEU A 55 -5.96 -2.06 -7.01
N LEU A 56 -6.12 -2.61 -5.81
CA LEU A 56 -6.10 -1.81 -4.59
C LEU A 56 -4.75 -1.11 -4.42
N LEU A 57 -3.64 -1.82 -4.64
CA LEU A 57 -2.31 -1.23 -4.55
C LEU A 57 -2.12 -0.12 -5.58
N GLN A 58 -2.60 -0.32 -6.81
CA GLN A 58 -2.55 0.71 -7.86
C GLN A 58 -3.33 1.95 -7.46
N THR A 59 -4.50 1.78 -6.86
CA THR A 59 -5.32 2.88 -6.36
C THR A 59 -4.60 3.64 -5.25
N MET A 60 -3.97 2.93 -4.32
CA MET A 60 -3.22 3.55 -3.24
C MET A 60 -2.04 4.37 -3.77
N ILE A 61 -1.35 3.86 -4.79
CA ILE A 61 -0.26 4.58 -5.45
C ILE A 61 -0.78 5.85 -6.11
N LYS A 62 -1.87 5.74 -6.87
CA LYS A 62 -2.47 6.87 -7.56
C LYS A 62 -2.87 7.99 -6.60
N GLN A 63 -3.50 7.62 -5.49
CA GLN A 63 -3.90 8.58 -4.45
C GLN A 63 -2.68 9.34 -3.91
N ARG A 64 -1.57 8.64 -3.69
CA ARG A 64 -0.34 9.24 -3.18
C ARG A 64 0.35 10.11 -4.23
N GLN A 65 0.28 9.71 -5.51
CA GLN A 65 0.80 10.55 -6.60
C GLN A 65 0.07 11.88 -6.65
N GLU A 66 -1.25 11.86 -6.52
CA GLU A 66 -2.07 13.07 -6.50
C GLU A 66 -1.73 13.95 -5.29
N SER A 67 -1.64 13.36 -4.10
CA SER A 67 -1.26 14.08 -2.89
C SER A 67 0.14 14.68 -2.99
N SER A 68 1.09 13.92 -3.55
CA SER A 68 2.47 14.38 -3.66
C SER A 68 2.58 15.60 -4.58
N GLN A 69 1.79 15.65 -5.65
CA GLN A 69 1.78 16.81 -6.54
C GLN A 69 1.24 18.06 -5.83
N ILE A 70 0.22 17.88 -5.01
CA ILE A 70 -0.33 18.98 -4.20
C ILE A 70 0.72 19.51 -3.23
N TYR A 71 1.40 18.60 -2.52
CA TYR A 71 2.45 18.99 -1.58
C TYR A 71 3.61 19.69 -2.28
N LYS A 72 4.01 19.20 -3.44
CA LYS A 72 5.09 19.80 -4.21
C LYS A 72 4.75 21.24 -4.62
N LYS A 73 3.54 21.46 -5.12
CA LYS A 73 3.06 22.79 -5.51
C LYS A 73 2.98 23.75 -4.32
N ALA A 74 2.66 23.21 -3.14
CA ALA A 74 2.54 24.01 -1.92
C ALA A 74 3.90 24.23 -1.22
N GLY A 75 4.99 23.74 -1.79
CA GLY A 75 6.31 23.85 -1.19
C GLY A 75 6.54 22.96 0.03
N ARG A 76 5.67 21.98 0.23
CA ARG A 76 5.76 21.03 1.35
C ARG A 76 6.67 19.86 0.98
N ILE A 77 7.96 20.12 0.91
CA ILE A 77 8.92 19.14 0.38
C ILE A 77 9.00 17.87 1.24
N GLU A 78 8.96 18.01 2.56
CA GLU A 78 9.02 16.83 3.44
C GLU A 78 7.83 15.90 3.25
N LEU A 79 6.63 16.47 3.10
CA LEU A 79 5.42 15.69 2.85
C LEU A 79 5.46 15.06 1.46
N PHE A 80 5.96 15.79 0.47
CA PHE A 80 6.15 15.27 -0.88
C PHE A 80 7.08 14.04 -0.85
N GLU A 81 8.24 14.17 -0.22
CA GLU A 81 9.21 13.07 -0.13
C GLU A 81 8.63 11.86 0.61
N SER A 82 7.87 12.10 1.68
CA SER A 82 7.21 11.05 2.44
C SER A 82 6.25 10.25 1.54
N GLU A 83 5.44 10.93 0.72
CA GLU A 83 4.54 10.27 -0.22
C GLU A 83 5.31 9.46 -1.27
N GLN A 84 6.44 10.00 -1.76
CA GLN A 84 7.27 9.29 -2.74
C GLN A 84 7.85 8.00 -2.16
N ILE A 85 8.26 8.00 -0.91
CA ILE A 85 8.76 6.81 -0.23
C ILE A 85 7.67 5.76 -0.11
N GLU A 86 6.45 6.16 0.27
CA GLU A 86 5.32 5.24 0.37
C GLU A 86 4.97 4.62 -0.99
N ILE A 87 4.97 5.43 -2.04
CA ILE A 87 4.75 4.94 -3.41
C ILE A 87 5.76 3.85 -3.76
N LYS A 88 7.03 4.08 -3.46
CA LYS A 88 8.09 3.13 -3.75
C LYS A 88 7.89 1.83 -2.98
N ILE A 89 7.53 1.90 -1.71
CA ILE A 89 7.27 0.72 -0.89
C ILE A 89 6.13 -0.10 -1.47
N ILE A 90 5.03 0.54 -1.83
CA ILE A 90 3.85 -0.15 -2.37
C ILE A 90 4.14 -0.72 -3.75
N SER A 91 4.84 0.03 -4.61
CA SER A 91 5.13 -0.41 -5.98
C SER A 91 6.02 -1.64 -6.06
N ASN A 92 6.78 -1.92 -4.99
CA ASN A 92 7.62 -3.13 -4.94
C ASN A 92 6.81 -4.42 -5.03
N PHE A 93 5.51 -4.37 -4.74
CA PHE A 93 4.63 -5.54 -4.81
C PHE A 93 3.91 -5.67 -6.16
N LEU A 94 4.12 -4.73 -7.07
CA LEU A 94 3.51 -4.76 -8.40
C LEU A 94 4.56 -5.04 -9.46
N PRO A 95 4.17 -5.69 -10.57
CA PRO A 95 5.09 -5.89 -11.69
C PRO A 95 5.57 -4.54 -12.21
N LYS A 96 6.84 -4.48 -12.61
CA LYS A 96 7.36 -3.25 -13.21
C LYS A 96 6.70 -3.05 -14.57
N GLN A 97 6.16 -1.85 -14.76
CA GLN A 97 5.65 -1.46 -16.07
C GLN A 97 6.82 -1.04 -16.95
N MET A 98 6.82 -1.54 -18.15
CA MET A 98 7.81 -1.14 -19.14
C MET A 98 7.21 -0.16 -20.11
#